data_ab32e60f4447e7c2ae69fc450e5a10d1
#
_entry.id   ab32e60f4447e7c2ae69fc450e5a10d1
#
_cell.length_a   1.000
_cell.length_b   1.000
_cell.length_c   1.000
_cell.angle_alpha   90.00
_cell.angle_beta   90.00
_cell.angle_gamma   90.00
#
_symmetry.space_group_name_H-M   'P 1'
#
loop_
_entity.id
_entity.type
_entity.pdbx_description
1 polymer ?
#
loop_
_entity_poly.entity_id
_entity_poly.type
_entity_poly.pdbx_seq_one_letter_code
_entity_poly.pdbx_strand_id
1 'polypeptide(L)'
;MIGLTGTNGKTTTSYLVEGGLRGAGRHPGVIGTVEMRVGDERIKSERTTPEATDLHAILAVMGERGADAVTMEVSSHALVYGRTDGVVYDVALFNNLTPEHLDFHPDMEDYFQAKARLFQPGKSRAGVVNLDDAYGRRLAAEAKIPVVTFSATGAPEADWRAVDVQLGPVGSTFRVLGPGGVEADAAVPLPGPFNVANGLAAIVLLATAGLPLESAVAGVAAVPGVPGRLERVDAGQPYVAVVDYAHKPDALEAVLGSLREVTKGRLHVVVGCGGDRDPHKRAPMGGIAARLADTAVLTSDNPRSEDPLAILATMLNGAAAVPEADRGAVLVVPDRAEAIELAVARAQAGDTVLVAGKGHELGQYVRDEIRPFDDREVLRESIARTTAARGTRGVEQQ
;
A
#
# COMPACT_ATOMS: atom_id res chain seq x y z
N MET A 1 -13.20 17.98 0.49
CA MET A 1 -12.04 17.40 -0.21
C MET A 1 -10.95 17.02 0.78
N ILE A 2 -10.45 15.77 0.73
CA ILE A 2 -9.34 15.29 1.54
C ILE A 2 -8.21 14.89 0.59
N GLY A 3 -7.04 15.53 0.72
CA GLY A 3 -5.88 15.31 -0.14
C GLY A 3 -4.81 14.48 0.58
N LEU A 4 -4.25 13.47 -0.08
CA LEU A 4 -3.29 12.53 0.52
C LEU A 4 -1.97 12.57 -0.22
N THR A 5 -0.89 13.01 0.42
CA THR A 5 0.46 12.95 -0.16
C THR A 5 1.43 12.17 0.74
N GLY A 6 2.55 11.77 0.18
CA GLY A 6 3.56 10.93 0.80
C GLY A 6 4.21 10.04 -0.25
N THR A 7 5.29 9.37 0.08
CA THR A 7 5.87 8.32 -0.78
C THR A 7 5.00 7.07 -0.72
N ASN A 8 4.76 6.53 0.46
CA ASN A 8 4.02 5.30 0.69
C ASN A 8 2.71 5.55 1.46
N GLY A 9 1.76 4.60 1.38
CA GLY A 9 0.54 4.58 2.17
C GLY A 9 -0.65 5.38 1.62
N LYS A 10 -0.50 6.21 0.58
CA LYS A 10 -1.57 7.04 0.01
C LYS A 10 -2.82 6.22 -0.34
N THR A 11 -2.69 5.19 -1.13
CA THR A 11 -3.81 4.32 -1.56
C THR A 11 -4.49 3.67 -0.37
N THR A 12 -3.71 3.06 0.53
CA THR A 12 -4.26 2.41 1.72
C THR A 12 -5.04 3.42 2.56
N THR A 13 -4.44 4.57 2.86
CA THR A 13 -5.11 5.62 3.65
C THR A 13 -6.34 6.16 2.94
N SER A 14 -6.35 6.27 1.60
CA SER A 14 -7.51 6.70 0.82
C SER A 14 -8.71 5.77 1.02
N TYR A 15 -8.51 4.45 0.95
CA TYR A 15 -9.57 3.47 1.20
C TYR A 15 -10.04 3.48 2.66
N LEU A 16 -9.12 3.66 3.61
CA LEU A 16 -9.47 3.76 5.03
C LEU A 16 -10.29 5.03 5.33
N VAL A 17 -9.91 6.16 4.73
CA VAL A 17 -10.68 7.42 4.81
C VAL A 17 -12.07 7.23 4.20
N GLU A 18 -12.15 6.60 3.04
CA GLU A 18 -13.44 6.30 2.42
C GLU A 18 -14.33 5.42 3.33
N GLY A 19 -13.75 4.38 3.93
CA GLY A 19 -14.47 3.54 4.89
C GLY A 19 -15.03 4.35 6.05
N GLY A 20 -14.25 5.26 6.62
CA GLY A 20 -14.68 6.16 7.67
C GLY A 20 -15.77 7.14 7.22
N LEU A 21 -15.67 7.69 6.01
CA LEU A 21 -16.72 8.53 5.42
C LEU A 21 -18.04 7.77 5.26
N ARG A 22 -17.99 6.54 4.72
CA ARG A 22 -19.18 5.66 4.60
C ARG A 22 -19.77 5.31 5.97
N GLY A 23 -18.91 5.00 6.95
CA GLY A 23 -19.32 4.74 8.33
C GLY A 23 -20.01 5.93 8.99
N ALA A 24 -19.69 7.15 8.58
CA ALA A 24 -20.36 8.38 9.00
C ALA A 24 -21.59 8.75 8.14
N GLY A 25 -22.05 7.84 7.29
CA GLY A 25 -23.23 8.04 6.44
C GLY A 25 -23.01 9.00 5.27
N ARG A 26 -21.75 9.27 4.88
CA ARG A 26 -21.40 10.07 3.70
C ARG A 26 -21.44 9.25 2.43
N HIS A 27 -21.56 9.93 1.30
CA HIS A 27 -21.43 9.34 -0.03
C HIS A 27 -20.11 9.77 -0.68
N PRO A 28 -19.00 9.02 -0.42
CA PRO A 28 -17.68 9.45 -0.83
C PRO A 28 -17.37 9.16 -2.29
N GLY A 29 -16.58 10.06 -2.91
CA GLY A 29 -15.79 9.80 -4.11
C GLY A 29 -14.34 9.45 -3.75
N VAL A 30 -13.70 8.63 -4.57
CA VAL A 30 -12.29 8.25 -4.46
C VAL A 30 -11.58 8.57 -5.77
N ILE A 31 -10.41 9.23 -5.68
CA ILE A 31 -9.51 9.47 -6.82
C ILE A 31 -8.12 8.96 -6.44
N GLY A 32 -7.67 7.89 -7.06
CA GLY A 32 -6.41 7.25 -6.68
C GLY A 32 -5.78 6.36 -7.73
N THR A 33 -4.70 5.72 -7.33
CA THR A 33 -3.87 4.86 -8.19
C THR A 33 -4.61 3.62 -8.67
N VAL A 34 -5.41 3.01 -7.79
CA VAL A 34 -6.12 1.76 -8.08
C VAL A 34 -7.35 2.02 -8.93
N GLU A 35 -8.14 3.01 -8.53
CA GLU A 35 -9.38 3.35 -9.21
C GLU A 35 -9.83 4.77 -8.89
N MET A 36 -10.79 5.23 -9.69
CA MET A 36 -11.65 6.36 -9.39
C MET A 36 -13.08 5.86 -9.33
N ARG A 37 -13.84 6.29 -8.32
CA ARG A 37 -15.24 5.89 -8.18
C ARG A 37 -16.05 6.86 -7.33
N VAL A 38 -17.37 6.80 -7.52
CA VAL A 38 -18.38 7.42 -6.66
C VAL A 38 -19.30 6.32 -6.16
N GLY A 39 -19.38 6.13 -4.84
CA GLY A 39 -20.05 4.94 -4.33
C GLY A 39 -19.43 3.68 -4.93
N ASP A 40 -20.23 2.88 -5.62
CA ASP A 40 -19.77 1.64 -6.28
C ASP A 40 -19.54 1.81 -7.80
N GLU A 41 -19.81 2.99 -8.34
CA GLU A 41 -19.65 3.27 -9.77
C GLU A 41 -18.22 3.71 -10.08
N ARG A 42 -17.53 2.93 -10.92
CA ARG A 42 -16.15 3.19 -11.34
C ARG A 42 -16.07 4.21 -12.45
N ILE A 43 -15.10 5.10 -12.36
CA ILE A 43 -14.71 6.05 -13.41
C ILE A 43 -13.34 5.62 -13.90
N LYS A 44 -13.18 5.49 -15.22
CA LYS A 44 -11.89 5.12 -15.82
C LYS A 44 -10.84 6.19 -15.52
N SER A 45 -9.69 5.79 -15.02
CA SER A 45 -8.51 6.63 -14.86
C SER A 45 -7.27 5.96 -15.40
N GLU A 46 -6.33 6.77 -15.88
CA GLU A 46 -5.03 6.33 -16.37
C GLU A 46 -3.88 6.78 -15.44
N ARG A 47 -4.17 7.62 -14.44
CA ARG A 47 -3.16 8.25 -13.57
C ARG A 47 -3.65 8.35 -12.13
N THR A 48 -2.72 8.25 -11.19
CA THR A 48 -2.97 8.46 -9.75
C THR A 48 -3.67 9.80 -9.47
N THR A 49 -3.22 10.85 -10.13
CA THR A 49 -3.78 12.20 -10.08
C THR A 49 -4.02 12.65 -11.53
N PRO A 50 -5.27 12.87 -11.95
CA PRO A 50 -5.61 13.28 -13.31
C PRO A 50 -4.98 14.61 -13.72
N GLU A 51 -5.00 14.89 -15.03
CA GLU A 51 -4.70 16.24 -15.55
C GLU A 51 -5.77 17.24 -15.07
N ALA A 52 -5.41 18.52 -14.98
CA ALA A 52 -6.26 19.54 -14.35
C ALA A 52 -7.68 19.59 -14.94
N THR A 53 -7.81 19.56 -16.26
CA THR A 53 -9.10 19.59 -16.94
C THR A 53 -9.96 18.37 -16.63
N ASP A 54 -9.33 17.19 -16.61
CA ASP A 54 -10.00 15.93 -16.31
C ASP A 54 -10.41 15.87 -14.85
N LEU A 55 -9.54 16.35 -13.95
CA LEU A 55 -9.81 16.39 -12.51
C LEU A 55 -11.07 17.22 -12.21
N HIS A 56 -11.16 18.42 -12.77
CA HIS A 56 -12.34 19.27 -12.56
C HIS A 56 -13.61 18.66 -13.16
N ALA A 57 -13.53 18.03 -14.33
CA ALA A 57 -14.66 17.31 -14.92
C ALA A 57 -15.09 16.10 -14.06
N ILE A 58 -14.12 15.33 -13.55
CA ILE A 58 -14.39 14.19 -12.65
C ILE A 58 -15.06 14.67 -11.36
N LEU A 59 -14.57 15.75 -10.75
CA LEU A 59 -15.17 16.30 -9.53
C LEU A 59 -16.60 16.79 -9.77
N ALA A 60 -16.89 17.40 -10.94
CA ALA A 60 -18.23 17.79 -11.31
C ALA A 60 -19.15 16.57 -11.45
N VAL A 61 -18.70 15.52 -12.17
CA VAL A 61 -19.45 14.26 -12.31
C VAL A 61 -19.69 13.59 -10.95
N MET A 62 -18.67 13.60 -10.06
CA MET A 62 -18.83 13.09 -8.69
C MET A 62 -19.93 13.85 -7.93
N GLY A 63 -19.95 15.19 -8.04
CA GLY A 63 -20.99 16.02 -7.42
C GLY A 63 -22.38 15.74 -7.99
N GLU A 64 -22.52 15.62 -9.32
CA GLU A 64 -23.78 15.25 -9.98
C GLU A 64 -24.32 13.88 -9.57
N ARG A 65 -23.41 12.96 -9.22
CA ARG A 65 -23.73 11.62 -8.70
C ARG A 65 -23.93 11.59 -7.18
N GLY A 66 -23.97 12.76 -6.55
CA GLY A 66 -24.27 12.91 -5.12
C GLY A 66 -23.10 12.72 -4.18
N ALA A 67 -21.87 12.70 -4.66
CA ALA A 67 -20.70 12.68 -3.75
C ALA A 67 -20.67 13.95 -2.89
N ASP A 68 -20.66 13.78 -1.58
CA ASP A 68 -20.60 14.87 -0.59
C ASP A 68 -19.22 15.01 0.07
N ALA A 69 -18.34 14.05 -0.19
CA ALA A 69 -16.94 14.05 0.22
C ALA A 69 -16.08 13.37 -0.85
N VAL A 70 -14.84 13.80 -1.04
CA VAL A 70 -13.89 13.15 -1.95
C VAL A 70 -12.55 13.00 -1.26
N THR A 71 -11.99 11.78 -1.29
CA THR A 71 -10.59 11.50 -0.93
C THR A 71 -9.76 11.34 -2.20
N MET A 72 -8.56 11.95 -2.23
CA MET A 72 -7.75 12.02 -3.43
C MET A 72 -6.26 11.82 -3.14
N GLU A 73 -5.63 10.91 -3.87
CA GLU A 73 -4.17 10.79 -3.88
C GLU A 73 -3.54 11.94 -4.68
N VAL A 74 -2.59 12.66 -4.06
CA VAL A 74 -1.90 13.81 -4.65
C VAL A 74 -0.42 13.48 -4.81
N SER A 75 0.01 13.18 -6.05
CA SER A 75 1.41 12.89 -6.36
C SER A 75 2.26 14.17 -6.42
N SER A 76 3.57 14.05 -6.19
CA SER A 76 4.50 15.17 -6.35
C SER A 76 4.51 15.73 -7.78
N HIS A 77 4.45 14.85 -8.78
CA HIS A 77 4.31 15.24 -10.19
C HIS A 77 3.07 16.12 -10.40
N ALA A 78 1.93 15.73 -9.82
CA ALA A 78 0.70 16.52 -9.94
C ALA A 78 0.83 17.92 -9.35
N LEU A 79 1.54 18.04 -8.23
CA LEU A 79 1.81 19.34 -7.59
C LEU A 79 2.79 20.19 -8.39
N VAL A 80 3.80 19.56 -9.01
CA VAL A 80 4.77 20.29 -9.88
C VAL A 80 4.09 20.75 -11.16
N TYR A 81 3.28 19.91 -11.80
CA TYR A 81 2.58 20.23 -13.06
C TYR A 81 1.29 21.04 -12.88
N GLY A 82 0.93 21.41 -11.64
CA GLY A 82 -0.28 22.19 -11.39
C GLY A 82 -1.60 21.43 -11.66
N ARG A 83 -1.58 20.10 -11.71
CA ARG A 83 -2.79 19.30 -11.99
C ARG A 83 -3.90 19.49 -10.97
N THR A 84 -3.56 19.90 -9.76
CA THR A 84 -4.51 20.17 -8.67
C THR A 84 -4.82 21.64 -8.49
N ASP A 85 -4.42 22.50 -9.43
CA ASP A 85 -4.71 23.94 -9.36
C ASP A 85 -6.21 24.17 -9.43
N GLY A 86 -6.70 25.12 -8.62
CA GLY A 86 -8.12 25.37 -8.44
C GLY A 86 -8.83 24.45 -7.44
N VAL A 87 -8.21 23.35 -7.00
CA VAL A 87 -8.75 22.51 -5.91
C VAL A 87 -8.25 23.02 -4.56
N VAL A 88 -9.17 23.21 -3.61
CA VAL A 88 -8.85 23.51 -2.21
C VAL A 88 -9.27 22.32 -1.35
N TYR A 89 -8.31 21.76 -0.62
CA TYR A 89 -8.56 20.64 0.29
C TYR A 89 -8.99 21.17 1.66
N ASP A 90 -10.00 20.54 2.25
CA ASP A 90 -10.38 20.83 3.64
C ASP A 90 -9.29 20.34 4.59
N VAL A 91 -8.75 19.14 4.32
CA VAL A 91 -7.63 18.58 5.07
C VAL A 91 -6.67 17.88 4.09
N ALA A 92 -5.36 18.07 4.31
CA ALA A 92 -4.31 17.39 3.57
C ALA A 92 -3.45 16.52 4.48
N LEU A 93 -3.09 15.31 4.04
CA LEU A 93 -2.16 14.40 4.73
C LEU A 93 -0.75 14.52 4.16
N PHE A 94 0.25 14.59 5.04
CA PHE A 94 1.62 14.20 4.76
C PHE A 94 1.98 12.95 5.55
N ASN A 95 2.07 11.81 4.84
CA ASN A 95 2.26 10.52 5.49
C ASN A 95 3.74 10.20 5.75
N ASN A 96 4.60 10.33 4.73
CA ASN A 96 6.03 10.03 4.81
C ASN A 96 6.77 10.53 3.56
N LEU A 97 8.11 10.51 3.63
CA LEU A 97 8.98 10.77 2.47
C LEU A 97 10.22 9.89 2.52
N THR A 98 10.33 8.97 1.56
CA THR A 98 11.50 8.13 1.31
C THR A 98 12.01 8.33 -0.12
N PRO A 99 13.26 7.97 -0.45
CA PRO A 99 13.81 8.15 -1.78
C PRO A 99 12.96 7.53 -2.89
N GLU A 100 12.38 8.37 -3.73
CA GLU A 100 11.54 7.99 -4.87
C GLU A 100 11.51 9.12 -5.89
N HIS A 101 11.25 8.79 -7.16
CA HIS A 101 11.09 9.78 -8.24
C HIS A 101 12.32 10.70 -8.43
N LEU A 102 13.53 10.21 -8.13
CA LEU A 102 14.78 10.95 -8.36
C LEU A 102 15.20 10.97 -9.84
N ASP A 103 14.46 10.31 -10.71
CA ASP A 103 14.45 10.47 -12.16
C ASP A 103 13.70 11.75 -12.60
N PHE A 104 12.82 12.28 -11.76
CA PHE A 104 12.04 13.48 -12.01
C PHE A 104 12.45 14.65 -11.09
N HIS A 105 12.69 14.39 -9.82
CA HIS A 105 13.18 15.35 -8.84
C HIS A 105 14.69 15.27 -8.77
N PRO A 106 15.43 16.40 -8.89
CA PRO A 106 16.89 16.38 -8.86
C PRO A 106 17.46 15.88 -7.53
N ASP A 107 16.73 16.04 -6.43
CA ASP A 107 17.12 15.58 -5.10
C ASP A 107 15.91 15.44 -4.16
N MET A 108 16.17 15.00 -2.93
CA MET A 108 15.15 14.82 -1.90
C MET A 108 14.56 16.16 -1.41
N GLU A 109 15.29 17.24 -1.51
CA GLU A 109 14.80 18.57 -1.14
C GLU A 109 13.74 19.05 -2.13
N ASP A 110 13.97 18.95 -3.42
CA ASP A 110 12.98 19.29 -4.45
C ASP A 110 11.73 18.40 -4.31
N TYR A 111 11.93 17.10 -4.04
CA TYR A 111 10.84 16.17 -3.82
C TYR A 111 9.99 16.54 -2.59
N PHE A 112 10.65 16.95 -1.49
CA PHE A 112 9.97 17.45 -0.29
C PHE A 112 9.21 18.76 -0.58
N GLN A 113 9.85 19.73 -1.19
CA GLN A 113 9.25 21.03 -1.50
C GLN A 113 8.05 20.88 -2.46
N ALA A 114 8.11 19.95 -3.41
CA ALA A 114 6.98 19.66 -4.27
C ALA A 114 5.74 19.22 -3.45
N LYS A 115 5.92 18.31 -2.49
CA LYS A 115 4.80 17.87 -1.63
C LYS A 115 4.37 18.95 -0.61
N ALA A 116 5.30 19.73 -0.09
CA ALA A 116 5.01 20.81 0.85
C ALA A 116 4.10 21.91 0.25
N ARG A 117 4.05 22.03 -1.09
CA ARG A 117 3.09 22.93 -1.78
C ARG A 117 1.63 22.67 -1.39
N LEU A 118 1.28 21.43 -1.05
CA LEU A 118 -0.07 21.08 -0.62
C LEU A 118 -0.46 21.75 0.72
N PHE A 119 0.54 22.10 1.55
CA PHE A 119 0.38 22.69 2.89
C PHE A 119 0.55 24.24 2.88
N GLN A 120 0.17 24.86 1.78
CA GLN A 120 0.19 26.32 1.62
C GLN A 120 -1.23 26.90 1.71
N PRO A 121 -1.37 28.17 2.17
CA PRO A 121 -2.62 28.90 2.07
C PRO A 121 -3.20 28.89 0.65
N GLY A 122 -4.50 28.64 0.53
CA GLY A 122 -5.19 28.52 -0.76
C GLY A 122 -5.09 27.13 -1.43
N LYS A 123 -4.27 26.22 -0.89
CA LYS A 123 -4.24 24.81 -1.32
C LYS A 123 -4.96 23.89 -0.34
N SER A 124 -4.70 24.03 0.96
CA SER A 124 -5.39 23.29 2.01
C SER A 124 -5.77 24.21 3.17
N ARG A 125 -6.88 23.89 3.85
CA ARG A 125 -7.35 24.63 5.03
C ARG A 125 -6.67 24.15 6.31
N ALA A 126 -6.39 22.84 6.40
CA ALA A 126 -5.67 22.22 7.50
C ALA A 126 -4.76 21.09 6.99
N GLY A 127 -3.75 20.75 7.77
CA GLY A 127 -2.83 19.62 7.50
C GLY A 127 -2.88 18.59 8.60
N VAL A 128 -2.68 17.33 8.25
CA VAL A 128 -2.40 16.20 9.15
C VAL A 128 -1.02 15.67 8.79
N VAL A 129 -0.10 15.60 9.75
CA VAL A 129 1.32 15.35 9.48
C VAL A 129 1.85 14.26 10.41
N ASN A 130 2.54 13.28 9.83
CA ASN A 130 3.18 12.18 10.54
C ASN A 130 4.51 12.64 11.17
N LEU A 131 4.63 12.60 12.51
CA LEU A 131 5.86 12.93 13.22
C LEU A 131 6.86 11.77 13.32
N ASP A 132 6.49 10.56 12.94
CA ASP A 132 7.43 9.43 12.88
C ASP A 132 8.41 9.59 11.70
N ASP A 133 8.05 10.41 10.71
CA ASP A 133 8.88 10.75 9.56
C ASP A 133 9.65 12.06 9.78
N ALA A 134 10.94 12.10 9.44
CA ALA A 134 11.79 13.28 9.63
C ALA A 134 11.32 14.50 8.80
N TYR A 135 10.87 14.25 7.56
CA TYR A 135 10.31 15.30 6.71
C TYR A 135 8.94 15.76 7.20
N GLY A 136 8.18 14.85 7.85
CA GLY A 136 6.94 15.20 8.53
C GLY A 136 7.18 16.17 9.69
N ARG A 137 8.17 15.92 10.55
CA ARG A 137 8.57 16.87 11.61
C ARG A 137 8.97 18.23 11.05
N ARG A 138 9.74 18.22 9.97
CA ARG A 138 10.13 19.45 9.27
C ARG A 138 8.91 20.17 8.71
N LEU A 139 8.00 19.49 8.04
CA LEU A 139 6.80 20.09 7.48
C LEU A 139 5.90 20.67 8.56
N ALA A 140 5.74 19.99 9.70
CA ALA A 140 4.95 20.50 10.83
C ALA A 140 5.48 21.85 11.35
N ALA A 141 6.81 22.06 11.29
CA ALA A 141 7.44 23.31 11.68
C ALA A 141 7.36 24.41 10.59
N GLU A 142 7.35 24.05 9.32
CA GLU A 142 7.42 24.98 8.17
C GLU A 142 6.05 25.32 7.56
N ALA A 143 4.99 24.52 7.83
CA ALA A 143 3.67 24.68 7.23
C ALA A 143 3.08 26.08 7.49
N LYS A 144 2.36 26.61 6.49
CA LYS A 144 1.73 27.94 6.55
C LYS A 144 0.23 27.89 6.86
N ILE A 145 -0.29 26.70 7.14
CA ILE A 145 -1.68 26.43 7.51
C ILE A 145 -1.71 25.73 8.87
N PRO A 146 -2.84 25.69 9.58
CA PRO A 146 -2.98 24.91 10.80
C PRO A 146 -2.63 23.42 10.54
N VAL A 147 -1.82 22.84 11.42
CA VAL A 147 -1.38 21.45 11.31
C VAL A 147 -1.76 20.71 12.59
N VAL A 148 -2.31 19.51 12.42
CA VAL A 148 -2.52 18.50 13.44
C VAL A 148 -1.50 17.39 13.21
N THR A 149 -0.83 16.94 14.27
CA THR A 149 0.25 15.96 14.18
C THR A 149 -0.19 14.61 14.72
N PHE A 150 0.38 13.52 14.14
CA PHE A 150 0.16 12.18 14.67
C PHE A 150 1.45 11.36 14.71
N SER A 151 1.45 10.32 15.57
CA SER A 151 2.51 9.33 15.67
C SER A 151 1.91 7.94 15.91
N ALA A 152 2.27 6.98 15.09
CA ALA A 152 1.93 5.57 15.27
C ALA A 152 2.93 4.84 16.19
N THR A 153 4.09 5.44 16.47
CA THR A 153 5.09 4.95 17.43
C THR A 153 4.89 5.48 18.85
N GLY A 154 3.86 6.33 19.06
CA GLY A 154 3.50 6.86 20.36
C GLY A 154 4.30 8.07 20.82
N ALA A 155 4.98 8.81 19.91
CA ALA A 155 5.76 10.00 20.25
C ALA A 155 4.92 11.01 21.05
N PRO A 156 5.35 11.39 22.27
CA PRO A 156 4.52 12.17 23.20
C PRO A 156 4.25 13.61 22.73
N GLU A 157 5.05 14.13 21.79
CA GLU A 157 4.88 15.45 21.20
C GLU A 157 3.79 15.53 20.13
N ALA A 158 3.29 14.37 19.65
CA ALA A 158 2.21 14.31 18.67
C ALA A 158 0.84 14.58 19.33
N ASP A 159 -0.02 15.33 18.63
CA ASP A 159 -1.39 15.60 19.07
C ASP A 159 -2.22 14.31 19.17
N TRP A 160 -2.03 13.39 18.21
CA TRP A 160 -2.69 12.09 18.17
C TRP A 160 -1.67 10.96 18.16
N ARG A 161 -1.94 9.90 18.92
CA ARG A 161 -1.01 8.78 19.06
C ARG A 161 -1.73 7.44 19.01
N ALA A 162 -1.06 6.44 18.41
CA ALA A 162 -1.40 5.05 18.65
C ALA A 162 -0.57 4.52 19.83
N VAL A 163 -1.23 3.86 20.75
CA VAL A 163 -0.61 3.17 21.90
C VAL A 163 -1.21 1.77 22.02
N ASP A 164 -0.62 0.90 22.83
CA ASP A 164 -1.09 -0.48 23.05
C ASP A 164 -1.27 -1.27 21.73
N VAL A 165 -0.36 -1.05 20.77
CA VAL A 165 -0.43 -1.64 19.43
C VAL A 165 -0.24 -3.16 19.50
N GLN A 166 -1.19 -3.90 18.93
CA GLN A 166 -1.13 -5.35 18.78
C GLN A 166 -1.20 -5.70 17.30
N LEU A 167 -0.11 -6.24 16.77
CA LEU A 167 -0.02 -6.68 15.40
C LEU A 167 -0.55 -8.11 15.25
N GLY A 168 -1.35 -8.34 14.22
CA GLY A 168 -1.88 -9.66 13.89
C GLY A 168 -1.72 -9.96 12.39
N PRO A 169 -1.87 -11.24 11.99
CA PRO A 169 -1.62 -11.69 10.63
C PRO A 169 -2.65 -11.19 9.59
N VAL A 170 -3.80 -10.69 10.06
CA VAL A 170 -4.89 -10.22 9.21
C VAL A 170 -5.33 -8.80 9.51
N GLY A 171 -4.77 -8.18 10.55
CA GLY A 171 -5.10 -6.83 10.97
C GLY A 171 -4.40 -6.49 12.27
N SER A 172 -4.49 -5.23 12.68
CA SER A 172 -3.87 -4.72 13.90
C SER A 172 -4.88 -3.95 14.73
N THR A 173 -4.72 -4.00 16.06
CA THR A 173 -5.52 -3.20 17.01
C THR A 173 -4.63 -2.25 17.77
N PHE A 174 -5.16 -1.11 18.16
CA PHE A 174 -4.43 -0.09 18.92
C PHE A 174 -5.41 0.84 19.61
N ARG A 175 -4.94 1.55 20.63
CA ARG A 175 -5.71 2.64 21.24
C ARG A 175 -5.27 3.98 20.65
N VAL A 176 -6.22 4.77 20.24
CA VAL A 176 -6.03 6.15 19.79
C VAL A 176 -6.11 7.06 21.00
N LEU A 177 -5.10 7.92 21.19
CA LEU A 177 -5.10 9.02 22.14
C LEU A 177 -5.08 10.34 21.38
N GLY A 178 -6.00 11.26 21.71
CA GLY A 178 -6.12 12.55 21.05
C GLY A 178 -6.17 13.73 22.01
N PRO A 179 -6.26 14.97 21.49
CA PRO A 179 -6.31 16.19 22.29
C PRO A 179 -7.50 16.19 23.26
N GLY A 180 -7.29 16.84 24.43
CA GLY A 180 -8.36 16.99 25.44
C GLY A 180 -8.77 15.70 26.16
N GLY A 181 -7.92 14.67 26.12
CA GLY A 181 -8.22 13.38 26.78
C GLY A 181 -9.14 12.48 25.96
N VAL A 182 -9.26 12.73 24.66
CA VAL A 182 -10.01 11.86 23.75
C VAL A 182 -9.30 10.52 23.61
N GLU A 183 -10.02 9.42 23.76
CA GLU A 183 -9.54 8.05 23.61
C GLU A 183 -10.52 7.20 22.81
N ALA A 184 -10.04 6.25 22.03
CA ALA A 184 -10.84 5.25 21.35
C ALA A 184 -10.03 3.99 21.06
N ASP A 185 -10.64 2.82 21.18
CA ASP A 185 -10.08 1.58 20.68
C ASP A 185 -10.30 1.50 19.16
N ALA A 186 -9.25 1.22 18.43
CA ALA A 186 -9.25 1.21 16.97
C ALA A 186 -8.67 -0.10 16.40
N ALA A 187 -9.10 -0.42 15.19
CA ALA A 187 -8.56 -1.53 14.42
C ALA A 187 -8.35 -1.12 12.97
N VAL A 188 -7.36 -1.73 12.33
CA VAL A 188 -7.15 -1.65 10.89
C VAL A 188 -7.09 -3.08 10.33
N PRO A 189 -7.87 -3.42 9.28
CA PRO A 189 -7.98 -4.77 8.75
C PRO A 189 -6.81 -5.12 7.80
N LEU A 190 -5.61 -4.65 8.13
CA LEU A 190 -4.38 -4.84 7.37
C LEU A 190 -3.23 -5.07 8.35
N PRO A 191 -2.38 -6.09 8.11
CA PRO A 191 -1.24 -6.38 8.97
C PRO A 191 -0.14 -5.32 8.84
N GLY A 192 0.71 -5.23 9.87
CA GLY A 192 1.95 -4.46 9.87
C GLY A 192 1.85 -3.06 10.48
N PRO A 193 2.96 -2.58 11.06
CA PRO A 193 3.02 -1.31 11.79
C PRO A 193 2.74 -0.09 10.89
N PHE A 194 3.15 -0.15 9.61
CA PHE A 194 2.86 0.93 8.66
C PHE A 194 1.35 1.05 8.36
N ASN A 195 0.57 -0.02 8.53
CA ASN A 195 -0.88 0.04 8.40
C ASN A 195 -1.56 0.57 9.67
N VAL A 196 -0.94 0.42 10.84
CA VAL A 196 -1.34 1.17 12.04
C VAL A 196 -1.18 2.67 11.80
N ALA A 197 -0.07 3.10 11.20
CA ALA A 197 0.15 4.51 10.81
C ALA A 197 -0.89 4.99 9.79
N ASN A 198 -1.18 4.19 8.74
CA ASN A 198 -2.20 4.51 7.75
C ASN A 198 -3.61 4.60 8.37
N GLY A 199 -3.94 3.69 9.30
CA GLY A 199 -5.21 3.66 10.04
C GLY A 199 -5.37 4.88 10.95
N LEU A 200 -4.34 5.19 11.74
CA LEU A 200 -4.32 6.38 12.58
C LEU A 200 -4.42 7.66 11.73
N ALA A 201 -3.66 7.75 10.63
CA ALA A 201 -3.75 8.89 9.71
C ALA A 201 -5.17 9.08 9.17
N ALA A 202 -5.85 8.01 8.77
CA ALA A 202 -7.23 8.07 8.30
C ALA A 202 -8.19 8.58 9.40
N ILE A 203 -8.07 8.05 10.61
CA ILE A 203 -8.89 8.48 11.77
C ILE A 203 -8.65 9.97 12.06
N VAL A 204 -7.39 10.42 12.12
CA VAL A 204 -7.05 11.82 12.40
C VAL A 204 -7.52 12.75 11.28
N LEU A 205 -7.41 12.35 10.01
CA LEU A 205 -7.96 13.10 8.87
C LEU A 205 -9.46 13.32 9.00
N LEU A 206 -10.21 12.26 9.33
CA LEU A 206 -11.65 12.28 9.47
C LEU A 206 -12.08 13.15 10.67
N ALA A 207 -11.41 13.01 11.81
CA ALA A 207 -11.64 13.83 13.00
C ALA A 207 -11.33 15.31 12.72
N THR A 208 -10.22 15.61 12.01
CA THR A 208 -9.85 16.96 11.60
C THR A 208 -10.85 17.54 10.60
N ALA A 209 -11.44 16.72 9.75
CA ALA A 209 -12.53 17.10 8.83
C ALA A 209 -13.89 17.27 9.55
N GLY A 210 -13.97 17.09 10.87
CA GLY A 210 -15.16 17.31 11.68
C GLY A 210 -16.11 16.12 11.78
N LEU A 211 -15.66 14.90 11.45
CA LEU A 211 -16.47 13.70 11.63
C LEU A 211 -16.37 13.19 13.09
N PRO A 212 -17.44 12.57 13.64
CA PRO A 212 -17.38 11.93 14.95
C PRO A 212 -16.32 10.83 14.99
N LEU A 213 -15.51 10.80 16.06
CA LEU A 213 -14.42 9.83 16.20
C LEU A 213 -14.89 8.38 16.14
N GLU A 214 -16.00 8.08 16.79
CA GLU A 214 -16.59 6.74 16.83
C GLU A 214 -16.95 6.24 15.41
N SER A 215 -17.52 7.13 14.58
CA SER A 215 -17.84 6.82 13.19
C SER A 215 -16.57 6.60 12.35
N ALA A 216 -15.54 7.43 12.55
CA ALA A 216 -14.25 7.31 11.88
C ALA A 216 -13.59 5.96 12.22
N VAL A 217 -13.48 5.63 13.49
CA VAL A 217 -12.88 4.38 13.98
C VAL A 217 -13.65 3.16 13.46
N ALA A 218 -14.97 3.15 13.61
CA ALA A 218 -15.81 2.05 13.16
C ALA A 218 -15.74 1.85 11.64
N GLY A 219 -15.77 2.95 10.87
CA GLY A 219 -15.70 2.89 9.42
C GLY A 219 -14.33 2.43 8.89
N VAL A 220 -13.23 2.85 9.51
CA VAL A 220 -11.88 2.37 9.21
C VAL A 220 -11.75 0.87 9.48
N ALA A 221 -12.26 0.40 10.62
CA ALA A 221 -12.22 -1.01 10.99
C ALA A 221 -13.08 -1.90 10.06
N ALA A 222 -14.13 -1.35 9.46
CA ALA A 222 -15.05 -2.08 8.58
C ALA A 222 -14.58 -2.21 7.13
N VAL A 223 -13.44 -1.62 6.76
CA VAL A 223 -12.90 -1.73 5.39
C VAL A 223 -12.56 -3.20 5.09
N PRO A 224 -13.10 -3.80 4.01
CA PRO A 224 -12.89 -5.23 3.74
C PRO A 224 -11.47 -5.59 3.30
N GLY A 225 -10.66 -4.58 2.99
CA GLY A 225 -9.30 -4.69 2.46
C GLY A 225 -9.04 -3.59 1.43
N VAL A 226 -7.80 -3.52 0.94
CA VAL A 226 -7.38 -2.56 -0.08
C VAL A 226 -6.79 -3.33 -1.26
N PRO A 227 -7.33 -3.17 -2.48
CA PRO A 227 -6.87 -3.97 -3.62
C PRO A 227 -5.36 -3.85 -3.85
N GLY A 228 -4.67 -5.00 -3.84
CA GLY A 228 -3.23 -5.09 -4.02
C GLY A 228 -2.38 -4.46 -2.91
N ARG A 229 -2.89 -4.29 -1.71
CA ARG A 229 -2.15 -3.80 -0.53
C ARG A 229 -2.31 -4.77 0.63
N LEU A 230 -1.38 -5.71 0.76
CA LEU A 230 -1.51 -6.87 1.66
C LEU A 230 -2.92 -7.49 1.57
N GLU A 231 -3.46 -7.51 0.35
CA GLU A 231 -4.79 -8.02 0.08
C GLU A 231 -4.83 -9.52 0.33
N ARG A 232 -5.67 -9.93 1.28
CA ARG A 232 -5.79 -11.32 1.67
C ARG A 232 -6.55 -12.12 0.61
N VAL A 233 -5.98 -13.27 0.25
CA VAL A 233 -6.63 -14.28 -0.59
C VAL A 233 -6.97 -15.49 0.27
N ASP A 234 -8.26 -15.76 0.43
CA ASP A 234 -8.77 -16.89 1.20
C ASP A 234 -9.52 -17.85 0.28
N ALA A 235 -9.08 -19.10 0.26
CA ALA A 235 -9.70 -20.21 -0.47
C ALA A 235 -9.73 -21.49 0.39
N GLY A 236 -9.79 -21.33 1.72
CA GLY A 236 -9.88 -22.43 2.70
C GLY A 236 -8.54 -23.03 3.12
N GLN A 237 -7.42 -22.39 2.81
CA GLN A 237 -6.08 -22.85 3.21
C GLN A 237 -5.78 -22.55 4.69
N PRO A 238 -4.93 -23.36 5.39
CA PRO A 238 -4.56 -23.16 6.79
C PRO A 238 -3.36 -22.22 6.99
N TYR A 239 -3.04 -21.37 6.03
CA TYR A 239 -1.95 -20.39 6.05
C TYR A 239 -2.41 -19.05 5.51
N VAL A 240 -1.64 -18.00 5.77
CA VAL A 240 -1.94 -16.65 5.25
C VAL A 240 -1.42 -16.54 3.81
N ALA A 241 -2.28 -16.06 2.91
CA ALA A 241 -1.90 -15.74 1.53
C ALA A 241 -2.29 -14.29 1.22
N VAL A 242 -1.32 -13.50 0.75
CA VAL A 242 -1.51 -12.06 0.50
C VAL A 242 -0.88 -11.62 -0.81
N VAL A 243 -1.50 -10.65 -1.45
CA VAL A 243 -0.99 -9.96 -2.64
C VAL A 243 -0.66 -8.52 -2.30
N ASP A 244 0.52 -8.03 -2.71
CA ASP A 244 0.97 -6.66 -2.44
C ASP A 244 1.62 -6.00 -3.66
N TYR A 245 1.53 -4.69 -3.72
CA TYR A 245 2.13 -3.85 -4.77
C TYR A 245 3.60 -3.52 -4.53
N ALA A 246 4.24 -4.03 -3.49
CA ALA A 246 5.64 -3.79 -3.16
C ALA A 246 6.56 -4.18 -4.33
N HIS A 247 6.98 -3.18 -5.10
CA HIS A 247 7.81 -3.30 -6.30
C HIS A 247 9.10 -2.48 -6.21
N LYS A 248 9.48 -2.04 -4.98
CA LYS A 248 10.68 -1.29 -4.63
C LYS A 248 11.35 -1.92 -3.43
N PRO A 249 12.68 -1.70 -3.25
CA PRO A 249 13.43 -2.29 -2.14
C PRO A 249 12.85 -1.97 -0.77
N ASP A 250 12.63 -0.70 -0.45
CA ASP A 250 12.10 -0.22 0.82
C ASP A 250 10.69 -0.77 1.13
N ALA A 251 9.82 -0.78 0.12
CA ALA A 251 8.48 -1.32 0.26
C ALA A 251 8.49 -2.85 0.48
N LEU A 252 9.33 -3.58 -0.26
CA LEU A 252 9.46 -5.03 -0.11
C LEU A 252 10.03 -5.39 1.25
N GLU A 253 11.04 -4.64 1.73
CA GLU A 253 11.63 -4.82 3.07
C GLU A 253 10.60 -4.57 4.16
N ALA A 254 9.83 -3.49 4.07
CA ALA A 254 8.78 -3.16 5.04
C ALA A 254 7.68 -4.21 5.09
N VAL A 255 7.22 -4.69 3.92
CA VAL A 255 6.17 -5.72 3.84
C VAL A 255 6.67 -7.06 4.40
N LEU A 256 7.85 -7.52 3.99
CA LEU A 256 8.43 -8.78 4.48
C LEU A 256 8.71 -8.71 5.98
N GLY A 257 9.28 -7.62 6.48
CA GLY A 257 9.50 -7.39 7.91
C GLY A 257 8.21 -7.48 8.71
N SER A 258 7.18 -6.77 8.27
CA SER A 258 5.86 -6.78 8.92
C SER A 258 5.20 -8.16 8.93
N LEU A 259 5.28 -8.89 7.81
CA LEU A 259 4.75 -10.25 7.74
C LEU A 259 5.55 -11.22 8.61
N ARG A 260 6.87 -11.03 8.71
CA ARG A 260 7.72 -11.86 9.57
C ARG A 260 7.32 -11.78 11.05
N GLU A 261 6.97 -10.60 11.53
CA GLU A 261 6.55 -10.40 12.93
C GLU A 261 5.29 -11.19 13.31
N VAL A 262 4.39 -11.41 12.35
CA VAL A 262 3.09 -12.07 12.58
C VAL A 262 3.02 -13.50 12.03
N THR A 263 4.03 -13.96 11.28
CA THR A 263 4.08 -15.31 10.71
C THR A 263 4.67 -16.28 11.72
N LYS A 264 3.89 -17.32 12.10
CA LYS A 264 4.33 -18.36 13.04
C LYS A 264 5.25 -19.40 12.41
N GLY A 265 5.02 -19.70 11.13
CA GLY A 265 5.77 -20.66 10.33
C GLY A 265 6.77 -19.98 9.39
N ARG A 266 6.84 -20.48 8.17
CA ARG A 266 7.72 -19.98 7.12
C ARG A 266 7.08 -18.85 6.34
N LEU A 267 7.91 -17.90 5.91
CA LEU A 267 7.53 -16.82 5.01
C LEU A 267 8.04 -17.12 3.60
N HIS A 268 7.12 -17.28 2.66
CA HIS A 268 7.39 -17.49 1.24
C HIS A 268 7.10 -16.21 0.48
N VAL A 269 8.00 -15.77 -0.41
CA VAL A 269 7.77 -14.62 -1.26
C VAL A 269 7.93 -14.99 -2.74
N VAL A 270 6.98 -14.54 -3.56
CA VAL A 270 7.05 -14.55 -5.03
C VAL A 270 7.21 -13.10 -5.46
N VAL A 271 8.33 -12.78 -6.14
CA VAL A 271 8.63 -11.39 -6.50
C VAL A 271 9.41 -11.31 -7.81
N GLY A 272 9.10 -10.28 -8.60
CA GLY A 272 9.78 -9.94 -9.84
C GLY A 272 10.09 -8.46 -9.95
N CYS A 273 10.81 -8.08 -11.03
CA CYS A 273 11.06 -6.69 -11.39
C CYS A 273 10.62 -6.41 -12.81
N GLY A 274 10.15 -5.18 -13.05
CA GLY A 274 9.77 -4.73 -14.38
C GLY A 274 10.99 -4.40 -15.26
N GLY A 275 10.84 -4.63 -16.57
CA GLY A 275 11.72 -4.10 -17.62
C GLY A 275 11.36 -2.66 -17.98
N ASP A 276 12.24 -1.97 -18.72
CA ASP A 276 12.11 -0.56 -19.13
C ASP A 276 11.80 0.37 -17.94
N ARG A 277 12.39 0.06 -16.80
CA ARG A 277 12.30 0.77 -15.53
C ARG A 277 13.66 0.76 -14.85
N ASP A 278 13.78 1.46 -13.73
CA ASP A 278 15.01 1.52 -12.94
C ASP A 278 15.62 0.12 -12.72
N PRO A 279 16.78 -0.19 -13.32
CA PRO A 279 17.43 -1.48 -13.16
C PRO A 279 18.17 -1.61 -11.82
N HIS A 280 18.49 -0.48 -11.15
CA HIS A 280 19.28 -0.47 -9.91
C HIS A 280 18.53 -1.12 -8.73
N LYS A 281 17.20 -1.18 -8.77
CA LYS A 281 16.40 -1.83 -7.74
C LYS A 281 16.44 -3.37 -7.79
N ARG A 282 16.84 -3.97 -8.92
CA ARG A 282 16.72 -5.43 -9.16
C ARG A 282 17.57 -6.25 -8.19
N ALA A 283 18.87 -5.96 -8.09
CA ALA A 283 19.75 -6.66 -7.17
C ALA A 283 19.36 -6.43 -5.70
N PRO A 284 19.09 -5.19 -5.21
CA PRO A 284 18.56 -4.97 -3.88
C PRO A 284 17.29 -5.77 -3.57
N MET A 285 16.31 -5.81 -4.48
CA MET A 285 15.07 -6.57 -4.26
C MET A 285 15.33 -8.08 -4.16
N GLY A 286 16.22 -8.63 -4.99
CA GLY A 286 16.65 -10.03 -4.87
C GLY A 286 17.31 -10.33 -3.53
N GLY A 287 18.21 -9.45 -3.06
CA GLY A 287 18.89 -9.57 -1.79
C GLY A 287 17.92 -9.48 -0.58
N ILE A 288 17.00 -8.54 -0.61
CA ILE A 288 15.96 -8.38 0.44
C ILE A 288 15.08 -9.63 0.52
N ALA A 289 14.59 -10.12 -0.64
CA ALA A 289 13.78 -11.32 -0.69
C ALA A 289 14.52 -12.54 -0.11
N ALA A 290 15.79 -12.73 -0.47
CA ALA A 290 16.62 -13.82 0.02
C ALA A 290 16.89 -13.74 1.51
N ARG A 291 17.11 -12.53 2.06
CA ARG A 291 17.43 -12.31 3.47
C ARG A 291 16.22 -12.43 4.40
N LEU A 292 15.04 -11.96 3.97
CA LEU A 292 13.90 -11.81 4.88
C LEU A 292 12.84 -12.91 4.73
N ALA A 293 12.89 -13.72 3.66
CA ALA A 293 11.97 -14.84 3.47
C ALA A 293 12.69 -16.19 3.63
N ASP A 294 11.96 -17.19 4.15
CA ASP A 294 12.46 -18.57 4.21
C ASP A 294 12.55 -19.21 2.82
N THR A 295 11.70 -18.74 1.89
CA THR A 295 11.76 -19.12 0.47
C THR A 295 11.46 -17.88 -0.39
N ALA A 296 12.41 -17.52 -1.23
CA ALA A 296 12.25 -16.49 -2.25
C ALA A 296 12.12 -17.13 -3.64
N VAL A 297 11.01 -16.93 -4.31
CA VAL A 297 10.78 -17.36 -5.71
C VAL A 297 10.88 -16.11 -6.59
N LEU A 298 11.98 -15.99 -7.30
CA LEU A 298 12.23 -14.90 -8.25
C LEU A 298 11.54 -15.24 -9.57
N THR A 299 10.71 -14.33 -10.07
CA THR A 299 9.87 -14.56 -11.25
C THR A 299 9.74 -13.31 -12.13
N SER A 300 9.12 -13.46 -13.30
CA SER A 300 8.81 -12.31 -14.16
C SER A 300 7.70 -11.45 -13.55
N ASP A 301 7.84 -10.15 -13.71
CA ASP A 301 6.80 -9.14 -13.44
C ASP A 301 6.24 -8.65 -14.79
N ASN A 302 6.57 -7.46 -15.23
CA ASN A 302 6.30 -6.88 -16.54
C ASN A 302 7.62 -6.73 -17.30
N PRO A 303 8.13 -7.73 -18.04
CA PRO A 303 9.44 -7.63 -18.71
C PRO A 303 9.48 -6.56 -19.81
N ARG A 304 8.33 -6.18 -20.37
CA ARG A 304 8.20 -5.22 -21.47
C ARG A 304 9.12 -5.59 -22.65
N SER A 305 10.02 -4.69 -23.06
CA SER A 305 10.93 -4.95 -24.17
C SER A 305 12.18 -5.77 -23.78
N GLU A 306 12.49 -5.86 -22.48
CA GLU A 306 13.70 -6.54 -21.99
C GLU A 306 13.53 -8.08 -21.94
N ASP A 307 14.67 -8.79 -22.00
CA ASP A 307 14.71 -10.23 -21.75
C ASP A 307 14.40 -10.51 -20.27
N PRO A 308 13.31 -11.26 -19.95
CA PRO A 308 12.97 -11.60 -18.58
C PRO A 308 14.07 -12.36 -17.84
N LEU A 309 14.87 -13.19 -18.54
CA LEU A 309 15.97 -13.93 -17.92
C LEU A 309 17.12 -13.00 -17.50
N ALA A 310 17.38 -11.93 -18.24
CA ALA A 310 18.39 -10.93 -17.87
C ALA A 310 17.97 -10.15 -16.60
N ILE A 311 16.68 -9.85 -16.46
CA ILE A 311 16.13 -9.23 -15.26
C ILE A 311 16.30 -10.17 -14.05
N LEU A 312 15.92 -11.43 -14.22
CA LEU A 312 16.02 -12.46 -13.17
C LEU A 312 17.47 -12.74 -12.77
N ALA A 313 18.40 -12.76 -13.72
CA ALA A 313 19.82 -12.92 -13.43
C ALA A 313 20.34 -11.78 -12.54
N THR A 314 19.90 -10.53 -12.77
CA THR A 314 20.27 -9.39 -11.93
C THR A 314 19.71 -9.52 -10.52
N MET A 315 18.46 -9.96 -10.36
CA MET A 315 17.87 -10.22 -9.05
C MET A 315 18.59 -11.37 -8.33
N LEU A 316 18.92 -12.45 -9.04
CA LEU A 316 19.63 -13.61 -8.50
C LEU A 316 21.05 -13.22 -8.03
N ASN A 317 21.75 -12.33 -8.75
CA ASN A 317 23.04 -11.81 -8.29
C ASN A 317 22.93 -11.09 -6.94
N GLY A 318 21.88 -10.30 -6.74
CA GLY A 318 21.61 -9.66 -5.45
C GLY A 318 21.31 -10.68 -4.34
N ALA A 319 20.52 -11.70 -4.63
CA ALA A 319 20.24 -12.80 -3.70
C ALA A 319 21.49 -13.61 -3.36
N ALA A 320 22.34 -13.90 -4.33
CA ALA A 320 23.60 -14.64 -4.15
C ALA A 320 24.65 -13.86 -3.36
N ALA A 321 24.58 -12.53 -3.36
CA ALA A 321 25.45 -11.68 -2.55
C ALA A 321 25.15 -11.76 -1.03
N VAL A 322 23.94 -12.23 -0.63
CA VAL A 322 23.61 -12.50 0.78
C VAL A 322 24.32 -13.78 1.22
N PRO A 323 25.08 -13.76 2.34
CA PRO A 323 25.74 -14.96 2.86
C PRO A 323 24.77 -16.13 3.02
N GLU A 324 25.25 -17.36 2.78
CA GLU A 324 24.40 -18.55 2.83
C GLU A 324 23.74 -18.77 4.20
N ALA A 325 24.44 -18.41 5.27
CA ALA A 325 23.93 -18.49 6.64
C ALA A 325 22.77 -17.51 6.92
N ASP A 326 22.67 -16.43 6.15
CA ASP A 326 21.73 -15.31 6.36
C ASP A 326 20.59 -15.29 5.33
N ARG A 327 20.50 -16.29 4.46
CA ARG A 327 19.49 -16.35 3.39
C ARG A 327 18.64 -17.60 3.44
N GLY A 328 17.38 -17.44 3.07
CA GLY A 328 16.47 -18.57 2.79
C GLY A 328 16.77 -19.26 1.45
N ALA A 329 15.96 -20.25 1.11
CA ALA A 329 16.02 -20.91 -0.18
C ALA A 329 15.63 -19.92 -1.30
N VAL A 330 16.47 -19.83 -2.34
CA VAL A 330 16.22 -18.98 -3.52
C VAL A 330 15.96 -19.86 -4.73
N LEU A 331 14.82 -19.63 -5.37
CA LEU A 331 14.36 -20.36 -6.55
C LEU A 331 14.12 -19.36 -7.68
N VAL A 332 14.39 -19.76 -8.91
CA VAL A 332 14.12 -18.95 -10.10
C VAL A 332 13.11 -19.69 -10.97
N VAL A 333 11.94 -19.13 -11.11
CA VAL A 333 10.83 -19.67 -11.92
C VAL A 333 10.32 -18.54 -12.81
N PRO A 334 10.71 -18.52 -14.11
CA PRO A 334 10.38 -17.40 -15.00
C PRO A 334 8.88 -17.19 -15.20
N ASP A 335 8.10 -18.27 -15.31
CA ASP A 335 6.64 -18.16 -15.38
C ASP A 335 6.05 -17.80 -14.01
N ARG A 336 5.29 -16.69 -13.99
CA ARG A 336 4.76 -16.15 -12.75
C ARG A 336 3.65 -17.03 -12.14
N ALA A 337 2.85 -17.68 -12.97
CA ALA A 337 1.81 -18.58 -12.47
C ALA A 337 2.44 -19.82 -11.83
N GLU A 338 3.44 -20.41 -12.48
CA GLU A 338 4.20 -21.55 -11.93
C GLU A 338 4.94 -21.16 -10.64
N ALA A 339 5.47 -19.94 -10.56
CA ALA A 339 6.12 -19.42 -9.35
C ALA A 339 5.15 -19.32 -8.17
N ILE A 340 3.93 -18.84 -8.41
CA ILE A 340 2.86 -18.78 -7.41
C ILE A 340 2.45 -20.20 -6.99
N GLU A 341 2.23 -21.11 -7.94
CA GLU A 341 1.91 -22.50 -7.67
C GLU A 341 2.97 -23.19 -6.80
N LEU A 342 4.25 -22.95 -7.11
CA LEU A 342 5.37 -23.51 -6.34
C LEU A 342 5.39 -23.01 -4.90
N ALA A 343 5.15 -21.72 -4.67
CA ALA A 343 5.07 -21.15 -3.33
C ALA A 343 3.90 -21.72 -2.53
N VAL A 344 2.72 -21.82 -3.16
CA VAL A 344 1.51 -22.44 -2.58
C VAL A 344 1.72 -23.91 -2.24
N ALA A 345 2.34 -24.69 -3.14
CA ALA A 345 2.62 -26.12 -2.91
C ALA A 345 3.54 -26.36 -1.72
N ARG A 346 4.44 -25.42 -1.40
CA ARG A 346 5.38 -25.50 -0.27
C ARG A 346 4.76 -25.06 1.06
N ALA A 347 3.73 -24.22 1.02
CA ALA A 347 3.13 -23.64 2.21
C ALA A 347 2.42 -24.69 3.10
N GLN A 348 2.58 -24.54 4.40
CA GLN A 348 1.99 -25.37 5.44
C GLN A 348 1.16 -24.54 6.42
N ALA A 349 0.47 -25.18 7.36
CA ALA A 349 -0.29 -24.48 8.38
C ALA A 349 0.62 -23.53 9.20
N GLY A 350 0.18 -22.29 9.34
CA GLY A 350 0.93 -21.24 10.06
C GLY A 350 1.95 -20.48 9.20
N ASP A 351 2.17 -20.87 7.95
CA ASP A 351 3.02 -20.16 7.01
C ASP A 351 2.34 -18.88 6.46
N THR A 352 3.12 -18.07 5.77
CA THR A 352 2.62 -16.94 4.98
C THR A 352 3.19 -17.00 3.56
N VAL A 353 2.34 -16.81 2.56
CA VAL A 353 2.70 -16.66 1.14
C VAL A 353 2.43 -15.22 0.73
N LEU A 354 3.46 -14.49 0.33
CA LEU A 354 3.38 -13.15 -0.25
C LEU A 354 3.63 -13.22 -1.76
N VAL A 355 2.69 -12.69 -2.55
CA VAL A 355 2.92 -12.41 -3.97
C VAL A 355 3.08 -10.90 -4.13
N ALA A 356 4.29 -10.44 -4.48
CA ALA A 356 4.68 -9.05 -4.50
C ALA A 356 4.98 -8.53 -5.91
N GLY A 357 4.76 -7.22 -6.10
CA GLY A 357 5.12 -6.46 -7.30
C GLY A 357 3.94 -5.89 -8.06
N LYS A 358 2.97 -6.72 -8.45
CA LYS A 358 1.85 -6.31 -9.31
C LYS A 358 0.63 -5.78 -8.54
N GLY A 359 0.39 -6.30 -7.35
CA GLY A 359 -0.73 -5.87 -6.51
C GLY A 359 -2.08 -5.94 -7.23
N HIS A 360 -2.65 -4.79 -7.59
CA HIS A 360 -3.95 -4.66 -8.26
C HIS A 360 -3.90 -4.73 -9.80
N GLU A 361 -2.72 -4.85 -10.41
CA GLU A 361 -2.57 -4.89 -11.86
C GLU A 361 -3.25 -6.12 -12.46
N LEU A 362 -3.96 -5.92 -13.60
CA LEU A 362 -4.75 -6.95 -14.30
C LEU A 362 -4.08 -7.47 -15.58
N GLY A 363 -2.80 -7.20 -15.75
CA GLY A 363 -2.08 -7.61 -16.96
C GLY A 363 -0.58 -7.76 -16.74
N GLN A 364 0.04 -8.56 -17.57
CA GLN A 364 1.48 -8.69 -17.71
C GLN A 364 1.92 -8.12 -19.05
N TYR A 365 2.81 -7.12 -19.02
CA TYR A 365 3.33 -6.45 -20.21
C TYR A 365 4.54 -7.20 -20.73
N VAL A 366 4.39 -7.84 -21.91
CA VAL A 366 5.44 -8.63 -22.57
C VAL A 366 5.61 -8.11 -24.01
N ARG A 367 6.69 -7.41 -24.27
CA ARG A 367 6.88 -6.67 -25.55
C ARG A 367 5.70 -5.73 -25.82
N ASP A 368 5.04 -5.87 -26.96
CA ASP A 368 3.89 -5.06 -27.36
C ASP A 368 2.55 -5.65 -26.94
N GLU A 369 2.56 -6.75 -26.19
CA GLU A 369 1.34 -7.44 -25.73
C GLU A 369 1.06 -7.16 -24.26
N ILE A 370 -0.23 -7.01 -23.92
CA ILE A 370 -0.72 -7.05 -22.56
C ILE A 370 -1.47 -8.38 -22.38
N ARG A 371 -0.87 -9.30 -21.64
CA ARG A 371 -1.48 -10.58 -21.33
C ARG A 371 -2.32 -10.44 -20.07
N PRO A 372 -3.60 -10.86 -20.06
CA PRO A 372 -4.41 -10.85 -18.84
C PRO A 372 -3.69 -11.66 -17.74
N PHE A 373 -3.51 -11.04 -16.59
CA PHE A 373 -2.88 -11.67 -15.43
C PHE A 373 -3.25 -10.92 -14.15
N ASP A 374 -3.83 -11.63 -13.20
CA ASP A 374 -4.18 -11.11 -11.87
C ASP A 374 -3.57 -12.03 -10.81
N ASP A 375 -2.63 -11.52 -10.03
CA ASP A 375 -1.98 -12.26 -8.94
C ASP A 375 -2.99 -12.88 -7.97
N ARG A 376 -4.09 -12.20 -7.71
CA ARG A 376 -5.13 -12.62 -6.75
C ARG A 376 -5.91 -13.82 -7.26
N GLU A 377 -6.24 -13.83 -8.54
CA GLU A 377 -6.96 -14.94 -9.18
C GLU A 377 -6.07 -16.18 -9.29
N VAL A 378 -4.84 -16.00 -9.79
CA VAL A 378 -3.85 -17.09 -9.91
C VAL A 378 -3.54 -17.70 -8.54
N LEU A 379 -3.36 -16.86 -7.51
CA LEU A 379 -3.11 -17.32 -6.14
C LEU A 379 -4.31 -18.09 -5.60
N ARG A 380 -5.53 -17.60 -5.79
CA ARG A 380 -6.78 -18.28 -5.35
C ARG A 380 -6.96 -19.63 -6.01
N GLU A 381 -6.76 -19.70 -7.32
CA GLU A 381 -6.87 -20.96 -8.07
C GLU A 381 -5.80 -21.97 -7.66
N SER A 382 -4.55 -21.51 -7.46
CA SER A 382 -3.45 -22.36 -7.01
C SER A 382 -3.71 -22.95 -5.63
N ILE A 383 -4.26 -22.15 -4.71
CA ILE A 383 -4.68 -22.59 -3.38
C ILE A 383 -5.79 -23.66 -3.50
N ALA A 384 -6.83 -23.39 -4.30
CA ALA A 384 -7.96 -24.29 -4.47
C ALA A 384 -7.51 -25.65 -5.04
N ARG A 385 -6.67 -25.64 -6.08
CA ARG A 385 -6.09 -26.87 -6.66
C ARG A 385 -5.26 -27.67 -5.65
N THR A 386 -4.41 -26.99 -4.88
CA THR A 386 -3.52 -27.65 -3.90
C THR A 386 -4.32 -28.23 -2.73
N THR A 387 -5.35 -27.54 -2.27
CA THR A 387 -6.23 -28.00 -1.19
C THR A 387 -7.03 -29.23 -1.61
N ALA A 388 -7.59 -29.25 -2.82
CA ALA A 388 -8.29 -30.40 -3.38
C ALA A 388 -7.37 -31.62 -3.50
N ALA A 389 -6.14 -31.44 -4.01
CA ALA A 389 -5.16 -32.52 -4.15
C ALA A 389 -4.69 -33.12 -2.81
N ARG A 390 -4.62 -32.30 -1.76
CA ARG A 390 -4.29 -32.76 -0.40
C ARG A 390 -5.46 -33.52 0.25
N GLY A 391 -6.70 -33.08 0.01
CA GLY A 391 -7.91 -33.75 0.48
C GLY A 391 -8.09 -35.18 -0.09
N THR A 392 -7.80 -35.35 -1.38
CA THR A 392 -7.87 -36.69 -2.03
C THR A 392 -6.82 -37.66 -1.49
N ARG A 393 -5.60 -37.23 -1.19
CA ARG A 393 -4.56 -38.08 -0.61
C ARG A 393 -4.83 -38.51 0.83
N GLY A 394 -5.56 -37.69 1.60
CA GLY A 394 -5.97 -38.04 2.97
C GLY A 394 -7.05 -39.08 3.07
N VAL A 395 -7.87 -39.26 2.00
CA VAL A 395 -8.93 -40.27 1.93
C VAL A 395 -8.40 -41.61 1.45
N GLU A 396 -7.33 -41.65 0.67
CA GLU A 396 -6.70 -42.92 0.19
C GLU A 396 -5.80 -43.59 1.25
N GLN A 397 -5.53 -42.95 2.38
CA GLN A 397 -4.67 -43.46 3.47
C GLN A 397 -5.47 -43.91 4.71
N GLN A 398 -6.78 -43.87 4.69
CA GLN A 398 -7.69 -44.43 5.71
C GLN A 398 -8.36 -45.71 5.19
#